data_05f7e3e3746aa805e17069087371b3ff
#
_entry.id   05f7e3e3746aa805e17069087371b3ff
#
_cell.length_a   1.000
_cell.length_b   1.000
_cell.length_c   1.000
_cell.angle_alpha   90.00
_cell.angle_beta   90.00
_cell.angle_gamma   90.00
#
_symmetry.space_group_name_H-M   'P 1'
#
loop_
_entity.id
_entity.type
_entity.pdbx_description
1 polymer ?
#
loop_
_entity_poly.entity_id
_entity_poly.type
_entity_poly.pdbx_seq_one_letter_code
_entity_poly.pdbx_strand_id
1 'polypeptide(L)'
;MDQAVQRLCAAIAAKEKILIYGDYDVDGTVSVVILKKAIELAGGEANYHVPHRLRDGYGMRAEVIERAAAMGVRLIISVDTGIRATEVVRGARELGIDVIVTDHHLPEAELPPALAVLNPNRRDCNYPDKNLCGAGVAFKLVQALLATLGWPQDKLARMLKSFLKLVAVATVADVVPLLGENRIIVKYGLEGLHRVHNPGLRALLEVSGMMQGRAPNARQVAFQIAPRINAAGRMDDAQNVIRMFLTDDLEQARYLAGQLHSLNKERQDTEADIVRLVLEECSKVPVTEDQFALVFTGANWHRGVVGIVASRLVDRFCRPVFVLSEEDGEASGSGRSIARFHLLDALESMPDLFTRFGGHRQAAGVTLPSEQLPEFRRRLNAYASERLTPADFRPQLAIDALVDLKELTAGPVIEEIFAMAPFGFGNPSPLLAILDAEIAAAPVIVKEKHLRVHLRQNGKNLLSTAWNFAERAAEFSAGGRTDAAFSIEEDAYSAERGWGGWSAVLKDVRPAHAP
;
A
#
# COMPACT_ATOMS: atom_id res chain seq x y z
N MET A 1 20.09 -17.27 6.18
CA MET A 1 20.43 -16.12 7.03
C MET A 1 21.93 -16.10 7.37
N ASP A 2 22.50 -17.18 7.90
CA ASP A 2 23.90 -17.22 8.38
C ASP A 2 24.93 -16.79 7.34
N GLN A 3 24.87 -17.31 6.11
CA GLN A 3 25.75 -16.89 5.02
C GLN A 3 25.67 -15.38 4.72
N ALA A 4 24.46 -14.82 4.75
CA ALA A 4 24.26 -13.39 4.51
C ALA A 4 24.92 -12.56 5.61
N VAL A 5 24.69 -12.92 6.87
CA VAL A 5 25.29 -12.22 8.03
C VAL A 5 26.80 -12.36 8.05
N GLN A 6 27.34 -13.57 7.85
CA GLN A 6 28.78 -13.81 7.80
C GLN A 6 29.46 -12.97 6.70
N ARG A 7 28.89 -12.96 5.48
CA ARG A 7 29.44 -12.18 4.38
C ARG A 7 29.37 -10.68 4.65
N LEU A 8 28.25 -10.19 5.21
CA LEU A 8 28.09 -8.79 5.57
C LEU A 8 29.06 -8.37 6.68
N CYS A 9 29.24 -9.18 7.73
CA CYS A 9 30.23 -8.94 8.77
C CYS A 9 31.67 -8.92 8.21
N ALA A 10 31.99 -9.84 7.29
CA ALA A 10 33.29 -9.87 6.62
C ALA A 10 33.52 -8.61 5.79
N ALA A 11 32.54 -8.14 5.03
CA ALA A 11 32.61 -6.90 4.26
C ALA A 11 32.85 -5.68 5.16
N ILE A 12 32.12 -5.59 6.27
CA ILE A 12 32.26 -4.51 7.25
C ILE A 12 33.67 -4.52 7.87
N ALA A 13 34.14 -5.70 8.30
CA ALA A 13 35.48 -5.85 8.90
C ALA A 13 36.61 -5.50 7.92
N ALA A 14 36.47 -5.88 6.65
CA ALA A 14 37.42 -5.58 5.58
C ALA A 14 37.25 -4.17 5.00
N LYS A 15 36.27 -3.36 5.46
CA LYS A 15 35.92 -2.04 4.91
C LYS A 15 35.66 -2.07 3.40
N GLU A 16 35.02 -3.14 2.94
CA GLU A 16 34.61 -3.24 1.54
C GLU A 16 33.53 -2.23 1.20
N LYS A 17 33.50 -1.77 -0.05
CA LYS A 17 32.42 -0.94 -0.55
C LYS A 17 31.16 -1.77 -0.74
N ILE A 18 30.10 -1.40 -0.04
CA ILE A 18 28.78 -2.05 -0.07
C ILE A 18 27.80 -1.16 -0.82
N LEU A 19 27.01 -1.74 -1.72
CA LEU A 19 25.90 -1.07 -2.38
C LEU A 19 24.57 -1.71 -1.95
N ILE A 20 23.65 -0.92 -1.45
CA ILE A 20 22.26 -1.33 -1.22
C ILE A 20 21.46 -0.95 -2.47
N TYR A 21 20.86 -1.95 -3.12
CA TYR A 21 20.01 -1.75 -4.30
C TYR A 21 18.55 -1.88 -3.88
N GLY A 22 17.80 -0.77 -3.83
CA GLY A 22 16.42 -0.73 -3.38
C GLY A 22 15.39 -0.55 -4.49
N ASP A 23 14.12 -0.43 -4.08
CA ASP A 23 13.03 0.02 -4.93
C ASP A 23 12.54 1.43 -4.53
N TYR A 24 11.71 2.04 -5.37
CA TYR A 24 11.29 3.45 -5.29
C TYR A 24 10.05 3.71 -4.43
N ASP A 25 9.37 2.69 -3.94
CA ASP A 25 8.18 2.84 -3.10
C ASP A 25 8.53 2.91 -1.59
N VAL A 26 7.50 2.88 -0.73
CA VAL A 26 7.71 2.94 0.73
C VAL A 26 8.52 1.75 1.21
N ASP A 27 8.22 0.56 0.72
CA ASP A 27 8.83 -0.68 1.19
C ASP A 27 10.31 -0.73 0.83
N GLY A 28 10.64 -0.45 -0.45
CA GLY A 28 12.02 -0.38 -0.91
C GLY A 28 12.82 0.73 -0.24
N THR A 29 12.29 1.97 -0.17
CA THR A 29 13.01 3.10 0.43
C THR A 29 13.26 2.92 1.92
N VAL A 30 12.28 2.41 2.68
CA VAL A 30 12.44 2.08 4.11
C VAL A 30 13.45 0.97 4.29
N SER A 31 13.43 -0.07 3.45
CA SER A 31 14.41 -1.16 3.46
C SER A 31 15.83 -0.65 3.32
N VAL A 32 16.08 0.28 2.37
CA VAL A 32 17.38 0.95 2.20
C VAL A 32 17.79 1.68 3.48
N VAL A 33 16.88 2.48 4.06
CA VAL A 33 17.17 3.29 5.24
C VAL A 33 17.57 2.43 6.44
N ILE A 34 16.77 1.39 6.76
CA ILE A 34 17.05 0.55 7.94
C ILE A 34 18.33 -0.26 7.78
N LEU A 35 18.58 -0.80 6.59
CA LEU A 35 19.78 -1.59 6.34
C LEU A 35 21.05 -0.71 6.34
N LYS A 36 21.01 0.46 5.69
CA LYS A 36 22.11 1.42 5.71
C LYS A 36 22.47 1.84 7.14
N LYS A 37 21.50 2.24 7.94
CA LYS A 37 21.72 2.60 9.35
C LYS A 37 22.25 1.44 10.17
N ALA A 38 21.80 0.21 9.93
CA ALA A 38 22.31 -0.98 10.63
C ALA A 38 23.78 -1.27 10.28
N ILE A 39 24.17 -1.13 8.99
CA ILE A 39 25.57 -1.28 8.55
C ILE A 39 26.45 -0.21 9.20
N GLU A 40 26.01 1.05 9.23
CA GLU A 40 26.73 2.15 9.90
C GLU A 40 26.91 1.88 11.41
N LEU A 41 25.87 1.39 12.09
CA LEU A 41 25.92 1.01 13.51
C LEU A 41 26.89 -0.15 13.77
N ALA A 42 27.08 -1.02 12.78
CA ALA A 42 28.06 -2.10 12.82
C ALA A 42 29.50 -1.65 12.45
N GLY A 43 29.70 -0.36 12.13
CA GLY A 43 31.00 0.22 11.77
C GLY A 43 31.35 0.09 10.29
N GLY A 44 30.41 -0.29 9.44
CA GLY A 44 30.55 -0.34 7.99
C GLY A 44 30.10 0.95 7.31
N GLU A 45 30.35 1.01 5.99
CA GLU A 45 29.88 2.08 5.12
C GLU A 45 29.15 1.47 3.92
N ALA A 46 27.95 2.00 3.58
CA ALA A 46 27.19 1.57 2.43
C ALA A 46 26.65 2.75 1.64
N ASN A 47 26.79 2.68 0.33
CA ASN A 47 26.06 3.52 -0.60
C ASN A 47 24.74 2.86 -0.97
N TYR A 48 23.83 3.60 -1.61
CA TYR A 48 22.57 3.06 -2.08
C TYR A 48 22.25 3.52 -3.50
N HIS A 49 21.46 2.72 -4.19
CA HIS A 49 20.85 3.03 -5.47
C HIS A 49 19.38 2.67 -5.44
N VAL A 50 18.54 3.56 -5.97
CA VAL A 50 17.11 3.34 -6.18
C VAL A 50 16.80 3.71 -7.63
N PRO A 51 16.14 2.84 -8.41
CA PRO A 51 15.81 3.13 -9.80
C PRO A 51 14.75 4.25 -9.88
N HIS A 52 14.77 4.99 -10.98
CA HIS A 52 13.73 5.96 -11.27
C HIS A 52 12.58 5.28 -12.01
N ARG A 53 11.37 5.28 -11.40
CA ARG A 53 10.20 4.53 -11.88
C ARG A 53 9.90 4.69 -13.37
N LEU A 54 9.94 5.93 -13.88
CA LEU A 54 9.55 6.23 -15.28
C LEU A 54 10.68 6.00 -16.29
N ARG A 55 11.95 6.18 -15.88
CA ARG A 55 13.11 6.03 -16.77
C ARG A 55 13.66 4.61 -16.75
N ASP A 56 13.81 4.04 -15.57
CA ASP A 56 14.50 2.78 -15.38
C ASP A 56 13.52 1.60 -15.26
N GLY A 57 12.30 1.86 -14.81
CA GLY A 57 11.30 0.83 -14.52
C GLY A 57 11.57 0.13 -13.18
N TYR A 58 11.01 -1.07 -13.02
CA TYR A 58 11.15 -1.91 -11.84
C TYR A 58 12.30 -2.91 -12.03
N GLY A 59 13.01 -3.23 -10.94
CA GLY A 59 13.98 -4.30 -10.86
C GLY A 59 15.44 -3.85 -11.01
N MET A 60 16.35 -4.83 -10.87
CA MET A 60 17.79 -4.61 -10.98
C MET A 60 18.23 -4.44 -12.44
N ARG A 61 19.23 -3.57 -12.66
CA ARG A 61 19.74 -3.21 -13.99
C ARG A 61 21.21 -3.53 -14.10
N ALA A 62 21.61 -4.16 -15.22
CA ALA A 62 22.99 -4.56 -15.48
C ALA A 62 23.95 -3.35 -15.48
N GLU A 63 23.51 -2.21 -16.09
CA GLU A 63 24.33 -0.99 -16.18
C GLU A 63 24.67 -0.40 -14.80
N VAL A 64 23.82 -0.61 -13.80
CA VAL A 64 24.09 -0.18 -12.42
C VAL A 64 25.13 -1.09 -11.76
N ILE A 65 25.06 -2.40 -12.05
CA ILE A 65 26.04 -3.38 -11.55
C ILE A 65 27.43 -3.13 -12.14
N GLU A 66 27.51 -2.87 -13.46
CA GLU A 66 28.76 -2.53 -14.13
C GLU A 66 29.41 -1.26 -13.55
N ARG A 67 28.61 -0.23 -13.32
CA ARG A 67 29.09 1.00 -12.64
C ARG A 67 29.57 0.72 -11.22
N ALA A 68 28.83 -0.10 -10.47
CA ALA A 68 29.22 -0.50 -9.11
C ALA A 68 30.56 -1.24 -9.11
N ALA A 69 30.78 -2.16 -10.08
CA ALA A 69 32.06 -2.86 -10.26
C ALA A 69 33.20 -1.88 -10.53
N ALA A 70 33.01 -0.93 -11.46
CA ALA A 70 34.00 0.11 -11.80
C ALA A 70 34.33 1.01 -10.59
N MET A 71 33.38 1.22 -9.67
CA MET A 71 33.58 1.96 -8.43
C MET A 71 34.23 1.12 -7.32
N GLY A 72 34.51 -0.16 -7.56
CA GLY A 72 35.15 -1.10 -6.63
C GLY A 72 34.21 -1.65 -5.55
N VAL A 73 32.90 -1.68 -5.80
CA VAL A 73 31.93 -2.39 -4.95
C VAL A 73 32.23 -3.88 -4.94
N ARG A 74 32.16 -4.52 -3.77
CA ARG A 74 32.41 -5.95 -3.59
C ARG A 74 31.19 -6.71 -3.10
N LEU A 75 30.23 -6.01 -2.49
CA LEU A 75 28.98 -6.59 -2.00
C LEU A 75 27.80 -5.72 -2.43
N ILE A 76 26.81 -6.34 -3.07
CA ILE A 76 25.50 -5.73 -3.33
C ILE A 76 24.48 -6.44 -2.45
N ILE A 77 23.61 -5.66 -1.79
CA ILE A 77 22.46 -6.19 -1.06
C ILE A 77 21.22 -5.59 -1.72
N SER A 78 20.44 -6.42 -2.41
CA SER A 78 19.14 -5.95 -2.91
C SER A 78 18.11 -6.02 -1.81
N VAL A 79 17.24 -5.02 -1.75
CA VAL A 79 16.13 -4.93 -0.79
C VAL A 79 14.83 -4.64 -1.54
N ASP A 80 13.79 -5.43 -1.25
CA ASP A 80 12.48 -5.35 -1.88
C ASP A 80 12.52 -5.56 -3.41
N THR A 81 13.55 -6.20 -3.90
CA THR A 81 13.77 -6.53 -5.32
C THR A 81 14.84 -7.59 -5.45
N GLY A 82 14.97 -8.16 -6.65
CA GLY A 82 16.10 -9.02 -7.00
C GLY A 82 15.77 -10.50 -7.12
N ILE A 83 14.63 -10.98 -6.60
CA ILE A 83 14.28 -12.41 -6.66
C ILE A 83 14.12 -12.93 -8.09
N ARG A 84 13.84 -12.05 -9.05
CA ARG A 84 13.69 -12.35 -10.48
C ARG A 84 14.85 -11.83 -11.33
N ALA A 85 15.94 -11.38 -10.71
CA ALA A 85 17.07 -10.75 -11.39
C ALA A 85 18.20 -11.74 -11.72
N THR A 86 17.87 -12.97 -12.16
CA THR A 86 18.81 -14.09 -12.37
C THR A 86 20.00 -13.68 -13.23
N GLU A 87 19.76 -13.07 -14.41
CA GLU A 87 20.83 -12.66 -15.32
C GLU A 87 21.70 -11.53 -14.76
N VAL A 88 21.06 -10.56 -14.11
CA VAL A 88 21.79 -9.42 -13.51
C VAL A 88 22.70 -9.88 -12.35
N VAL A 89 22.19 -10.80 -11.53
CA VAL A 89 22.97 -11.41 -10.43
C VAL A 89 24.10 -12.27 -10.97
N ARG A 90 23.89 -13.00 -12.08
CA ARG A 90 24.95 -13.76 -12.77
C ARG A 90 26.06 -12.83 -13.25
N GLY A 91 25.70 -11.73 -13.92
CA GLY A 91 26.64 -10.71 -14.37
C GLY A 91 27.41 -10.07 -13.22
N ALA A 92 26.78 -9.80 -12.07
CA ALA A 92 27.44 -9.29 -10.89
C ALA A 92 28.55 -10.26 -10.39
N ARG A 93 28.25 -11.57 -10.36
CA ARG A 93 29.21 -12.60 -9.97
C ARG A 93 30.41 -12.66 -10.93
N GLU A 94 30.18 -12.54 -12.23
CA GLU A 94 31.24 -12.50 -13.25
C GLU A 94 32.18 -11.29 -13.07
N LEU A 95 31.64 -10.19 -12.56
CA LEU A 95 32.39 -8.98 -12.21
C LEU A 95 33.05 -9.05 -10.81
N GLY A 96 32.96 -10.20 -10.11
CA GLY A 96 33.56 -10.42 -8.80
C GLY A 96 32.83 -9.69 -7.67
N ILE A 97 31.53 -9.46 -7.81
CA ILE A 97 30.67 -8.86 -6.80
C ILE A 97 29.76 -9.94 -6.20
N ASP A 98 29.80 -10.10 -4.88
CA ASP A 98 28.83 -10.93 -4.17
C ASP A 98 27.49 -10.23 -4.06
N VAL A 99 26.41 -11.00 -4.22
CA VAL A 99 25.03 -10.47 -4.09
C VAL A 99 24.30 -11.19 -2.96
N ILE A 100 23.64 -10.42 -2.11
CA ILE A 100 22.65 -10.89 -1.14
C ILE A 100 21.30 -10.34 -1.61
N VAL A 101 20.34 -11.21 -1.87
CA VAL A 101 18.99 -10.82 -2.22
C VAL A 101 18.11 -10.86 -0.98
N THR A 102 17.47 -9.73 -0.62
CA THR A 102 16.38 -9.68 0.37
C THR A 102 15.12 -9.20 -0.33
N ASP A 103 14.15 -10.07 -0.45
CA ASP A 103 12.94 -9.83 -1.23
C ASP A 103 11.76 -10.62 -0.64
N HIS A 104 10.54 -10.24 -1.00
CA HIS A 104 9.32 -10.94 -0.59
C HIS A 104 8.41 -11.31 -1.77
N HIS A 105 8.74 -10.82 -2.96
CA HIS A 105 7.99 -11.16 -4.17
C HIS A 105 8.06 -12.66 -4.49
N LEU A 106 7.08 -13.14 -5.24
CA LEU A 106 7.04 -14.55 -5.65
C LEU A 106 8.22 -14.86 -6.57
N PRO A 107 9.03 -15.88 -6.24
CA PRO A 107 10.14 -16.31 -7.07
C PRO A 107 9.67 -16.96 -8.36
N GLU A 108 10.51 -16.94 -9.37
CA GLU A 108 10.39 -17.78 -10.55
C GLU A 108 10.84 -19.21 -10.27
N ALA A 109 10.83 -20.07 -11.32
CA ALA A 109 11.25 -21.45 -11.18
C ALA A 109 12.74 -21.56 -10.79
N GLU A 110 13.58 -20.68 -11.35
CA GLU A 110 15.01 -20.56 -11.05
C GLU A 110 15.27 -19.37 -10.15
N LEU A 111 16.01 -19.60 -9.06
CA LEU A 111 16.44 -18.53 -8.16
C LEU A 111 17.70 -17.84 -8.71
N PRO A 112 17.87 -16.54 -8.46
CA PRO A 112 19.11 -15.86 -8.84
C PRO A 112 20.32 -16.49 -8.15
N PRO A 113 21.48 -16.65 -8.87
CA PRO A 113 22.68 -17.29 -8.35
C PRO A 113 23.45 -16.37 -7.38
N ALA A 114 22.73 -15.80 -6.42
CA ALA A 114 23.27 -14.95 -5.36
C ALA A 114 23.97 -15.77 -4.28
N LEU A 115 24.88 -15.15 -3.53
CA LEU A 115 25.55 -15.78 -2.38
C LEU A 115 24.51 -16.19 -1.32
N ALA A 116 23.50 -15.37 -1.12
CA ALA A 116 22.35 -15.69 -0.26
C ALA A 116 21.08 -15.07 -0.80
N VAL A 117 19.96 -15.82 -0.71
CA VAL A 117 18.62 -15.35 -1.07
C VAL A 117 17.72 -15.45 0.15
N LEU A 118 17.38 -14.30 0.72
CA LEU A 118 16.48 -14.17 1.86
C LEU A 118 15.10 -13.77 1.33
N ASN A 119 14.23 -14.75 1.16
CA ASN A 119 12.86 -14.54 0.72
C ASN A 119 11.96 -15.63 1.36
N PRO A 120 10.94 -15.25 2.13
CA PRO A 120 10.06 -16.21 2.80
C PRO A 120 9.23 -17.04 1.80
N ASN A 121 8.99 -16.54 0.58
CA ASN A 121 8.18 -17.19 -0.45
C ASN A 121 8.93 -18.22 -1.29
N ARG A 122 10.22 -18.44 -1.06
CA ARG A 122 10.94 -19.55 -1.68
C ARG A 122 10.33 -20.88 -1.26
N ARG A 123 10.27 -21.83 -2.19
CA ARG A 123 9.70 -23.17 -1.95
C ARG A 123 10.42 -23.94 -0.86
N ASP A 124 11.74 -23.75 -0.73
CA ASP A 124 12.62 -24.41 0.25
C ASP A 124 12.79 -23.61 1.53
N CYS A 125 12.09 -22.49 1.70
CA CYS A 125 12.18 -21.66 2.90
C CYS A 125 11.21 -22.14 3.98
N ASN A 126 11.72 -22.45 5.17
CA ASN A 126 10.93 -22.88 6.31
C ASN A 126 10.53 -21.73 7.25
N TYR A 127 10.74 -20.47 6.83
CA TYR A 127 10.29 -19.32 7.63
C TYR A 127 8.76 -19.35 7.77
N PRO A 128 8.22 -19.26 8.99
CA PRO A 128 6.79 -19.53 9.23
C PRO A 128 5.86 -18.47 8.63
N ASP A 129 6.26 -17.19 8.67
CA ASP A 129 5.46 -16.11 8.09
C ASP A 129 5.88 -15.82 6.65
N LYS A 130 4.98 -16.09 5.71
CA LYS A 130 5.20 -15.89 4.26
C LYS A 130 4.80 -14.49 3.80
N ASN A 131 4.21 -13.69 4.67
CA ASN A 131 3.57 -12.43 4.32
C ASN A 131 4.42 -11.19 4.68
N LEU A 132 5.67 -11.37 5.11
CA LEU A 132 6.53 -10.22 5.37
C LEU A 132 6.66 -9.36 4.11
N CYS A 133 6.61 -8.03 4.26
CA CYS A 133 7.01 -7.10 3.20
C CYS A 133 8.55 -7.06 3.05
N GLY A 134 9.07 -6.40 2.02
CA GLY A 134 10.51 -6.28 1.78
C GLY A 134 11.26 -5.67 2.97
N ALA A 135 10.72 -4.60 3.60
CA ALA A 135 11.28 -4.01 4.80
C ALA A 135 11.23 -4.98 6.00
N GLY A 136 10.22 -5.83 6.08
CA GLY A 136 10.16 -6.91 7.06
C GLY A 136 11.30 -7.91 6.88
N VAL A 137 11.57 -8.33 5.64
CA VAL A 137 12.69 -9.24 5.32
C VAL A 137 14.04 -8.55 5.60
N ALA A 138 14.23 -7.31 5.15
CA ALA A 138 15.42 -6.52 5.44
C ALA A 138 15.61 -6.34 6.95
N PHE A 139 14.54 -6.13 7.71
CA PHE A 139 14.59 -6.03 9.16
C PHE A 139 15.06 -7.31 9.84
N LYS A 140 14.75 -8.50 9.29
CA LYS A 140 15.30 -9.77 9.80
C LYS A 140 16.82 -9.83 9.62
N LEU A 141 17.35 -9.34 8.49
CA LEU A 141 18.79 -9.23 8.29
C LEU A 141 19.41 -8.22 9.27
N VAL A 142 18.74 -7.06 9.49
CA VAL A 142 19.15 -6.06 10.48
C VAL A 142 19.20 -6.66 11.89
N GLN A 143 18.16 -7.40 12.31
CA GLN A 143 18.12 -8.07 13.61
C GLN A 143 19.33 -9.03 13.77
N ALA A 144 19.57 -9.85 12.76
CA ALA A 144 20.67 -10.82 12.77
C ALA A 144 22.04 -10.14 12.80
N LEU A 145 22.26 -9.08 12.00
CA LEU A 145 23.49 -8.29 12.00
C LEU A 145 23.75 -7.65 13.36
N LEU A 146 22.76 -6.93 13.92
CA LEU A 146 22.95 -6.22 15.19
C LEU A 146 23.14 -7.17 16.37
N ALA A 147 22.62 -8.40 16.31
CA ALA A 147 22.85 -9.42 17.30
C ALA A 147 24.34 -9.86 17.37
N THR A 148 25.10 -9.70 16.28
CA THR A 148 26.55 -10.04 16.27
C THR A 148 27.42 -9.01 17.00
N LEU A 149 26.86 -7.80 17.28
CA LEU A 149 27.65 -6.71 17.89
C LEU A 149 27.91 -6.89 19.40
N GLY A 150 27.34 -7.92 20.01
CA GLY A 150 27.52 -8.18 21.43
C GLY A 150 26.99 -7.08 22.37
N TRP A 151 26.02 -6.28 21.91
CA TRP A 151 25.45 -5.21 22.70
C TRP A 151 24.63 -5.74 23.88
N PRO A 152 24.54 -4.97 25.01
CA PRO A 152 23.57 -5.26 26.04
C PRO A 152 22.15 -5.39 25.47
N GLN A 153 21.39 -6.34 25.99
CA GLN A 153 20.05 -6.68 25.50
C GLN A 153 19.10 -5.47 25.44
N ASP A 154 19.16 -4.58 26.43
CA ASP A 154 18.36 -3.36 26.48
C ASP A 154 18.73 -2.36 25.38
N LYS A 155 20.02 -2.24 25.03
CA LYS A 155 20.50 -1.41 23.91
C LYS A 155 20.01 -1.98 22.59
N LEU A 156 20.18 -3.27 22.38
CA LEU A 156 19.71 -3.95 21.17
C LEU A 156 18.19 -3.78 21.00
N ALA A 157 17.42 -4.04 22.06
CA ALA A 157 15.97 -3.90 22.03
C ALA A 157 15.49 -2.45 21.72
N ARG A 158 16.18 -1.44 22.27
CA ARG A 158 15.87 -0.03 21.93
C ARG A 158 16.13 0.29 20.46
N MET A 159 17.24 -0.19 19.91
CA MET A 159 17.57 0.02 18.49
C MET A 159 16.57 -0.67 17.57
N LEU A 160 16.23 -1.94 17.84
CA LEU A 160 15.25 -2.67 17.07
C LEU A 160 13.86 -2.02 17.12
N LYS A 161 13.42 -1.52 18.30
CA LYS A 161 12.17 -0.74 18.41
C LYS A 161 12.21 0.57 17.62
N SER A 162 13.39 1.18 17.44
CA SER A 162 13.52 2.38 16.61
C SER A 162 13.29 2.05 15.13
N PHE A 163 13.89 1.00 14.61
CA PHE A 163 13.66 0.52 13.24
C PHE A 163 12.23 0.05 13.01
N LEU A 164 11.63 -0.62 13.99
CA LEU A 164 10.29 -1.18 13.91
C LEU A 164 9.23 -0.12 13.52
N LYS A 165 9.42 1.14 13.88
CA LYS A 165 8.53 2.26 13.51
C LYS A 165 8.46 2.44 11.99
N LEU A 166 9.61 2.42 11.33
CA LEU A 166 9.69 2.54 9.86
C LEU A 166 9.17 1.27 9.18
N VAL A 167 9.55 0.09 9.70
CA VAL A 167 9.07 -1.20 9.17
C VAL A 167 7.55 -1.30 9.26
N ALA A 168 6.93 -0.80 10.33
CA ALA A 168 5.47 -0.77 10.46
C ALA A 168 4.80 0.12 9.39
N VAL A 169 5.42 1.28 9.09
CA VAL A 169 4.92 2.15 8.01
C VAL A 169 5.02 1.43 6.65
N ALA A 170 6.13 0.75 6.37
CA ALA A 170 6.32 -0.01 5.15
C ALA A 170 5.33 -1.19 5.06
N THR A 171 5.18 -1.98 6.12
CA THR A 171 4.25 -3.12 6.18
C THR A 171 2.81 -2.71 5.86
N VAL A 172 2.37 -1.55 6.39
CA VAL A 172 1.04 -1.02 6.08
C VAL A 172 0.95 -0.50 4.64
N ALA A 173 2.01 0.14 4.15
CA ALA A 173 2.04 0.76 2.82
C ALA A 173 2.09 -0.28 1.68
N ASP A 174 2.75 -1.40 1.89
CA ASP A 174 2.86 -2.51 0.93
C ASP A 174 1.61 -3.40 0.86
N VAL A 175 0.63 -3.12 1.74
CA VAL A 175 -0.68 -3.82 1.74
C VAL A 175 -0.54 -5.34 1.93
N VAL A 176 0.43 -5.78 2.72
CA VAL A 176 0.55 -7.18 3.13
C VAL A 176 -0.41 -7.53 4.29
N PRO A 177 -0.82 -8.80 4.45
CA PRO A 177 -1.76 -9.20 5.50
C PRO A 177 -1.26 -8.84 6.90
N LEU A 178 -2.07 -8.11 7.68
CA LEU A 178 -1.78 -7.75 9.07
C LEU A 178 -2.11 -8.93 10.02
N LEU A 179 -1.50 -10.07 9.76
CA LEU A 179 -1.59 -11.30 10.53
C LEU A 179 -0.21 -11.70 11.03
N GLY A 180 -0.14 -12.69 11.92
CA GLY A 180 1.13 -13.25 12.37
C GLY A 180 2.14 -12.19 12.81
N GLU A 181 3.34 -12.23 12.24
CA GLU A 181 4.42 -11.32 12.57
C GLU A 181 4.17 -9.88 12.10
N ASN A 182 3.54 -9.69 10.93
CA ASN A 182 3.16 -8.38 10.43
C ASN A 182 2.25 -7.63 11.40
N ARG A 183 1.30 -8.33 12.04
CA ARG A 183 0.44 -7.74 13.07
C ARG A 183 1.25 -7.24 14.27
N ILE A 184 2.23 -8.02 14.71
CA ILE A 184 3.12 -7.66 15.82
C ILE A 184 3.96 -6.43 15.45
N ILE A 185 4.58 -6.44 14.25
CA ILE A 185 5.37 -5.34 13.71
C ILE A 185 4.54 -4.05 13.68
N VAL A 186 3.35 -4.11 13.09
CA VAL A 186 2.50 -2.93 12.94
C VAL A 186 1.99 -2.45 14.29
N LYS A 187 1.54 -3.34 15.17
CA LYS A 187 1.06 -2.97 16.51
C LYS A 187 2.12 -2.17 17.28
N TYR A 188 3.28 -2.76 17.50
CA TYR A 188 4.32 -2.14 18.32
C TYR A 188 5.07 -1.02 17.60
N GLY A 189 5.18 -1.09 16.27
CA GLY A 189 5.78 -0.02 15.49
C GLY A 189 4.93 1.25 15.49
N LEU A 190 3.62 1.14 15.30
CA LEU A 190 2.70 2.27 15.35
C LEU A 190 2.59 2.85 16.76
N GLU A 191 2.47 2.01 17.79
CA GLU A 191 2.53 2.48 19.18
C GLU A 191 3.78 3.33 19.43
N GLY A 192 4.93 2.94 18.86
CA GLY A 192 6.19 3.68 18.97
C GLY A 192 6.17 5.07 18.31
N LEU A 193 5.24 5.35 17.40
CA LEU A 193 5.18 6.63 16.67
C LEU A 193 4.72 7.82 17.53
N HIS A 194 4.21 7.60 18.75
CA HIS A 194 3.94 8.70 19.69
C HIS A 194 5.22 9.41 20.15
N ARG A 195 6.39 8.77 20.04
CA ARG A 195 7.72 9.32 20.37
C ARG A 195 8.71 9.02 19.26
N VAL A 196 8.94 9.97 18.37
CA VAL A 196 9.85 9.83 17.24
C VAL A 196 11.10 10.68 17.47
N HIS A 197 12.28 10.04 17.41
CA HIS A 197 13.57 10.71 17.49
C HIS A 197 14.17 10.98 16.10
N ASN A 198 13.85 10.15 15.09
CA ASN A 198 14.31 10.37 13.73
C ASN A 198 13.71 11.68 13.16
N PRO A 199 14.54 12.67 12.77
CA PRO A 199 14.04 13.97 12.28
C PRO A 199 13.14 13.83 11.05
N GLY A 200 13.48 12.94 10.10
CA GLY A 200 12.70 12.72 8.88
C GLY A 200 11.32 12.16 9.17
N LEU A 201 11.23 11.12 10.00
CA LEU A 201 9.94 10.55 10.38
C LEU A 201 9.08 11.56 11.17
N ARG A 202 9.71 12.36 12.03
CA ARG A 202 9.02 13.44 12.75
C ARG A 202 8.45 14.50 11.80
N ALA A 203 9.27 14.98 10.87
CA ALA A 203 8.84 15.97 9.88
C ALA A 203 7.71 15.42 8.98
N LEU A 204 7.78 14.15 8.58
CA LEU A 204 6.74 13.50 7.80
C LEU A 204 5.42 13.41 8.56
N LEU A 205 5.44 13.09 9.86
CA LEU A 205 4.25 13.10 10.71
C LEU A 205 3.66 14.50 10.85
N GLU A 206 4.52 15.53 11.06
CA GLU A 206 4.11 16.93 11.15
C GLU A 206 3.34 17.38 9.89
N VAL A 207 3.90 17.17 8.67
CA VAL A 207 3.23 17.56 7.41
C VAL A 207 2.02 16.68 7.06
N SER A 208 1.89 15.51 7.72
CA SER A 208 0.73 14.63 7.58
C SER A 208 -0.41 15.00 8.54
N GLY A 209 -0.24 16.04 9.36
CA GLY A 209 -1.24 16.46 10.33
C GLY A 209 -1.34 15.55 11.56
N MET A 210 -0.31 14.74 11.82
CA MET A 210 -0.25 13.86 12.98
C MET A 210 0.25 14.66 14.18
N MET A 211 -0.57 14.77 15.22
CA MET A 211 -0.20 15.48 16.45
C MET A 211 0.86 14.68 17.22
N GLN A 212 1.85 15.39 17.76
CA GLN A 212 2.81 14.79 18.69
C GLN A 212 2.10 14.21 19.92
N GLY A 213 2.56 13.04 20.36
CA GLY A 213 2.01 12.38 21.55
C GLY A 213 0.90 11.37 21.29
N ARG A 214 0.35 11.32 20.08
CA ARG A 214 -0.62 10.30 19.68
C ARG A 214 -0.07 9.43 18.53
N ALA A 215 -0.15 8.12 18.68
CA ALA A 215 0.22 7.20 17.63
C ALA A 215 -0.86 7.20 16.51
N PRO A 216 -0.46 7.26 15.22
CA PRO A 216 -1.39 7.05 14.12
C PRO A 216 -1.83 5.58 14.08
N ASN A 217 -3.07 5.33 13.67
CA ASN A 217 -3.51 3.98 13.35
C ASN A 217 -3.09 3.56 11.92
N ALA A 218 -3.24 2.27 11.57
CA ALA A 218 -2.83 1.76 10.27
C ALA A 218 -3.55 2.46 9.10
N ARG A 219 -4.83 2.84 9.25
CA ARG A 219 -5.57 3.60 8.24
C ARG A 219 -4.95 4.98 7.98
N GLN A 220 -4.54 5.68 9.03
CA GLN A 220 -3.86 6.98 8.89
C GLN A 220 -2.51 6.81 8.21
N VAL A 221 -1.77 5.75 8.51
CA VAL A 221 -0.53 5.42 7.79
C VAL A 221 -0.81 5.18 6.30
N ALA A 222 -1.77 4.31 5.97
CA ALA A 222 -2.10 3.94 4.59
C ALA A 222 -2.57 5.13 3.73
N PHE A 223 -3.35 6.07 4.32
CA PHE A 223 -4.00 7.13 3.54
C PHE A 223 -3.39 8.53 3.74
N GLN A 224 -2.58 8.74 4.77
CA GLN A 224 -2.00 10.06 5.05
C GLN A 224 -0.47 10.06 5.03
N ILE A 225 0.21 9.01 5.51
CA ILE A 225 1.67 8.96 5.57
C ILE A 225 2.25 8.32 4.31
N ALA A 226 1.91 7.08 4.02
CA ALA A 226 2.43 6.31 2.90
C ALA A 226 2.25 6.98 1.51
N PRO A 227 1.12 7.65 1.21
CA PRO A 227 0.96 8.33 -0.08
C PRO A 227 1.96 9.45 -0.33
N ARG A 228 2.44 10.14 0.72
CA ARG A 228 3.46 11.19 0.58
C ARG A 228 4.82 10.60 0.20
N ILE A 229 5.18 9.48 0.80
CA ILE A 229 6.41 8.75 0.45
C ILE A 229 6.31 8.23 -0.98
N ASN A 230 5.22 7.53 -1.31
CA ASN A 230 5.00 6.96 -2.65
C ASN A 230 4.91 8.02 -3.76
N ALA A 231 4.51 9.25 -3.43
CA ALA A 231 4.44 10.33 -4.41
C ALA A 231 5.82 10.67 -4.99
N ALA A 232 6.89 10.60 -4.22
CA ALA A 232 8.25 10.82 -4.72
C ALA A 232 8.59 9.84 -5.87
N GLY A 233 8.41 8.54 -5.66
CA GLY A 233 8.67 7.54 -6.71
C GLY A 233 7.71 7.59 -7.90
N ARG A 234 6.58 8.31 -7.81
CA ARG A 234 5.60 8.45 -8.90
C ARG A 234 5.78 9.71 -9.71
N MET A 235 6.15 10.82 -9.07
CA MET A 235 6.17 12.16 -9.64
C MET A 235 7.60 12.69 -9.84
N ASP A 236 8.58 12.20 -9.07
CA ASP A 236 9.96 12.68 -9.02
C ASP A 236 10.94 11.55 -8.65
N ASP A 237 11.91 11.81 -7.81
CA ASP A 237 12.98 10.91 -7.39
C ASP A 237 12.77 10.42 -5.93
N ALA A 238 12.65 9.12 -5.76
CA ALA A 238 12.52 8.47 -4.44
C ALA A 238 13.75 8.66 -3.53
N GLN A 239 14.91 9.08 -4.05
CA GLN A 239 16.09 9.37 -3.23
C GLN A 239 15.82 10.45 -2.16
N ASN A 240 14.91 11.39 -2.41
CA ASN A 240 14.55 12.42 -1.43
C ASN A 240 13.90 11.83 -0.17
N VAL A 241 13.18 10.71 -0.28
CA VAL A 241 12.64 9.96 0.86
C VAL A 241 13.78 9.40 1.73
N ILE A 242 14.76 8.76 1.08
CA ILE A 242 15.90 8.18 1.79
C ILE A 242 16.71 9.28 2.48
N ARG A 243 16.99 10.37 1.79
CA ARG A 243 17.69 11.54 2.36
C ARG A 243 16.95 12.12 3.57
N MET A 244 15.62 12.23 3.49
CA MET A 244 14.79 12.70 4.60
C MET A 244 14.93 11.82 5.85
N PHE A 245 14.91 10.50 5.70
CA PHE A 245 15.04 9.59 6.85
C PHE A 245 16.48 9.46 7.38
N LEU A 246 17.49 9.73 6.55
CA LEU A 246 18.90 9.61 6.93
C LEU A 246 19.48 10.89 7.53
N THR A 247 18.90 12.06 7.30
CA THR A 247 19.42 13.32 7.88
C THR A 247 19.21 13.39 9.38
N ASP A 248 20.19 13.96 10.08
CA ASP A 248 20.10 14.27 11.50
C ASP A 248 19.66 15.75 11.74
N ASP A 249 19.53 16.55 10.65
CA ASP A 249 19.07 17.94 10.67
C ASP A 249 17.55 18.02 10.50
N LEU A 250 16.86 18.56 11.52
CA LEU A 250 15.40 18.69 11.51
C LEU A 250 14.90 19.68 10.46
N GLU A 251 15.62 20.76 10.19
CA GLU A 251 15.18 21.76 9.20
C GLU A 251 15.30 21.19 7.78
N GLN A 252 16.39 20.47 7.49
CA GLN A 252 16.52 19.73 6.25
C GLN A 252 15.41 18.65 6.11
N ALA A 253 15.10 17.94 7.18
CA ALA A 253 14.03 16.96 7.20
C ALA A 253 12.67 17.59 6.89
N ARG A 254 12.37 18.74 7.50
CA ARG A 254 11.12 19.50 7.25
C ARG A 254 11.03 19.99 5.81
N TYR A 255 12.12 20.49 5.25
CA TYR A 255 12.17 20.90 3.86
C TYR A 255 11.83 19.74 2.92
N LEU A 256 12.49 18.58 3.10
CA LEU A 256 12.24 17.39 2.29
C LEU A 256 10.81 16.85 2.49
N ALA A 257 10.30 16.80 3.73
CA ALA A 257 8.92 16.39 4.00
C ALA A 257 7.89 17.34 3.33
N GLY A 258 8.19 18.65 3.29
CA GLY A 258 7.40 19.65 2.57
C GLY A 258 7.35 19.38 1.06
N GLN A 259 8.48 19.00 0.46
CA GLN A 259 8.53 18.59 -0.95
C GLN A 259 7.66 17.35 -1.20
N LEU A 260 7.76 16.31 -0.36
CA LEU A 260 6.93 15.10 -0.48
C LEU A 260 5.43 15.43 -0.35
N HIS A 261 5.08 16.36 0.52
CA HIS A 261 3.70 16.83 0.66
C HIS A 261 3.20 17.52 -0.62
N SER A 262 4.01 18.38 -1.23
CA SER A 262 3.68 19.06 -2.47
C SER A 262 3.52 18.08 -3.65
N LEU A 263 4.46 17.13 -3.80
CA LEU A 263 4.36 16.05 -4.80
C LEU A 263 3.10 15.20 -4.61
N ASN A 264 2.73 14.88 -3.36
CA ASN A 264 1.51 14.12 -3.12
C ASN A 264 0.25 14.93 -3.47
N LYS A 265 0.26 16.25 -3.25
CA LYS A 265 -0.85 17.12 -3.66
C LYS A 265 -0.95 17.18 -5.19
N GLU A 266 0.15 17.39 -5.90
CA GLU A 266 0.20 17.38 -7.36
C GLU A 266 -0.31 16.04 -7.92
N ARG A 267 0.12 14.92 -7.35
CA ARG A 267 -0.38 13.59 -7.71
C ARG A 267 -1.89 13.49 -7.50
N GLN A 268 -2.44 14.01 -6.38
CA GLN A 268 -3.88 14.00 -6.11
C GLN A 268 -4.67 14.87 -7.09
N ASP A 269 -4.15 16.04 -7.44
CA ASP A 269 -4.78 16.96 -8.38
C ASP A 269 -4.80 16.32 -9.80
N THR A 270 -3.66 15.75 -10.23
CA THR A 270 -3.57 15.01 -11.51
C THR A 270 -4.53 13.80 -11.55
N GLU A 271 -4.62 13.05 -10.45
CA GLU A 271 -5.54 11.92 -10.33
C GLU A 271 -7.01 12.39 -10.44
N ALA A 272 -7.37 13.46 -9.74
CA ALA A 272 -8.73 14.01 -9.77
C ALA A 272 -9.12 14.52 -11.16
N ASP A 273 -8.19 15.16 -11.87
CA ASP A 273 -8.41 15.64 -13.23
C ASP A 273 -8.66 14.49 -14.20
N ILE A 274 -7.84 13.43 -14.16
CA ILE A 274 -8.05 12.28 -15.05
C ILE A 274 -9.38 11.59 -14.74
N VAL A 275 -9.71 11.38 -13.46
CA VAL A 275 -11.02 10.80 -13.06
C VAL A 275 -12.17 11.67 -13.55
N ARG A 276 -12.09 13.00 -13.42
CA ARG A 276 -13.11 13.92 -13.91
C ARG A 276 -13.30 13.79 -15.42
N LEU A 277 -12.24 13.78 -16.21
CA LEU A 277 -12.30 13.62 -17.67
C LEU A 277 -12.97 12.30 -18.08
N VAL A 278 -12.61 11.19 -17.43
CA VAL A 278 -13.25 9.88 -17.68
C VAL A 278 -14.73 9.91 -17.32
N LEU A 279 -15.12 10.52 -16.20
CA LEU A 279 -16.53 10.59 -15.81
C LEU A 279 -17.34 11.53 -16.72
N GLU A 280 -16.76 12.60 -17.24
CA GLU A 280 -17.36 13.46 -18.25
C GLU A 280 -17.58 12.71 -19.58
N GLU A 281 -16.64 11.85 -19.99
CA GLU A 281 -16.83 10.96 -21.13
C GLU A 281 -17.98 9.99 -20.89
N CYS A 282 -17.99 9.30 -19.73
CA CYS A 282 -19.07 8.38 -19.35
C CYS A 282 -20.44 9.07 -19.21
N SER A 283 -20.51 10.37 -18.92
CA SER A 283 -21.77 11.12 -18.88
C SER A 283 -22.37 11.35 -20.27
N LYS A 284 -21.51 11.43 -21.30
CA LYS A 284 -21.93 11.58 -22.71
C LYS A 284 -22.22 10.23 -23.35
N VAL A 285 -21.42 9.21 -23.02
CA VAL A 285 -21.58 7.83 -23.48
C VAL A 285 -21.60 6.93 -22.25
N PRO A 286 -22.78 6.66 -21.69
CA PRO A 286 -22.91 5.84 -20.48
C PRO A 286 -22.34 4.44 -20.66
N VAL A 287 -21.71 3.92 -19.61
CA VAL A 287 -21.28 2.52 -19.55
C VAL A 287 -22.49 1.60 -19.57
N THR A 288 -22.56 0.73 -20.56
CA THR A 288 -23.68 -0.17 -20.79
C THR A 288 -23.49 -1.54 -20.10
N GLU A 289 -24.56 -2.34 -20.02
CA GLU A 289 -24.51 -3.65 -19.33
C GLU A 289 -23.66 -4.67 -20.07
N ASP A 290 -23.47 -4.53 -21.37
CA ASP A 290 -22.65 -5.39 -22.23
C ASP A 290 -21.15 -5.07 -22.22
N GLN A 291 -20.76 -4.00 -21.52
CA GLN A 291 -19.37 -3.64 -21.31
C GLN A 291 -18.83 -4.29 -20.01
N PHE A 292 -18.28 -5.49 -20.15
CA PHE A 292 -17.74 -6.29 -19.05
C PHE A 292 -16.35 -5.85 -18.57
N ALA A 293 -15.60 -5.15 -19.42
CA ALA A 293 -14.31 -4.54 -19.11
C ALA A 293 -14.19 -3.18 -19.78
N LEU A 294 -13.50 -2.24 -19.14
CA LEU A 294 -13.40 -0.86 -19.58
C LEU A 294 -11.95 -0.49 -19.92
N VAL A 295 -11.75 0.26 -21.00
CA VAL A 295 -10.45 0.81 -21.39
C VAL A 295 -10.61 2.29 -21.68
N PHE A 296 -10.05 3.13 -20.82
CA PHE A 296 -10.03 4.58 -20.98
C PHE A 296 -8.66 5.02 -21.45
N THR A 297 -8.63 5.99 -22.35
CA THR A 297 -7.40 6.53 -22.90
C THR A 297 -7.43 8.06 -22.93
N GLY A 298 -6.27 8.67 -22.82
CA GLY A 298 -6.16 10.10 -22.99
C GLY A 298 -4.73 10.53 -23.29
N ALA A 299 -4.61 11.65 -24.00
CA ALA A 299 -3.32 12.17 -24.41
C ALA A 299 -2.53 12.67 -23.20
N ASN A 300 -1.27 12.26 -23.10
CA ASN A 300 -0.30 12.73 -22.11
C ASN A 300 -0.74 12.55 -20.63
N TRP A 301 -1.58 11.56 -20.32
CA TRP A 301 -1.89 11.26 -18.94
C TRP A 301 -0.66 10.74 -18.19
N HIS A 302 -0.45 11.23 -16.99
CA HIS A 302 0.76 10.93 -16.22
C HIS A 302 0.87 9.44 -15.88
N ARG A 303 1.86 8.74 -16.46
CA ARG A 303 2.05 7.26 -16.32
C ARG A 303 2.19 6.78 -14.87
N GLY A 304 2.74 7.61 -13.97
CA GLY A 304 2.84 7.30 -12.53
C GLY A 304 1.49 7.34 -11.80
N VAL A 305 0.43 7.92 -12.42
CA VAL A 305 -0.88 8.16 -11.79
C VAL A 305 -1.99 7.25 -12.36
N VAL A 306 -1.91 6.86 -13.64
CA VAL A 306 -2.98 6.08 -14.31
C VAL A 306 -3.36 4.79 -13.57
N GLY A 307 -2.41 4.14 -12.89
CA GLY A 307 -2.71 2.94 -12.09
C GLY A 307 -3.56 3.21 -10.84
N ILE A 308 -3.45 4.41 -10.25
CA ILE A 308 -4.31 4.84 -9.14
C ILE A 308 -5.70 5.17 -9.66
N VAL A 309 -5.76 5.88 -10.79
CA VAL A 309 -7.02 6.17 -11.48
C VAL A 309 -7.77 4.89 -11.82
N ALA A 310 -7.09 3.88 -12.39
CA ALA A 310 -7.68 2.58 -12.70
C ALA A 310 -8.32 1.94 -11.45
N SER A 311 -7.65 2.00 -10.29
CA SER A 311 -8.21 1.47 -9.03
C SER A 311 -9.52 2.20 -8.65
N ARG A 312 -9.54 3.54 -8.72
CA ARG A 312 -10.76 4.31 -8.41
C ARG A 312 -11.91 4.02 -9.37
N LEU A 313 -11.59 3.79 -10.64
CA LEU A 313 -12.62 3.47 -11.63
C LEU A 313 -13.14 2.03 -11.45
N VAL A 314 -12.31 1.08 -11.01
CA VAL A 314 -12.76 -0.25 -10.57
C VAL A 314 -13.75 -0.14 -9.42
N ASP A 315 -13.43 0.65 -8.40
CA ASP A 315 -14.34 0.87 -7.26
C ASP A 315 -15.67 1.49 -7.69
N ARG A 316 -15.64 2.38 -8.70
CA ARG A 316 -16.85 3.05 -9.19
C ARG A 316 -17.70 2.17 -10.09
N PHE A 317 -17.08 1.46 -11.03
CA PHE A 317 -17.80 0.69 -12.06
C PHE A 317 -17.96 -0.79 -11.72
N CYS A 318 -17.24 -1.29 -10.68
CA CYS A 318 -17.19 -2.69 -10.26
C CYS A 318 -16.80 -3.63 -11.43
N ARG A 319 -15.90 -3.18 -12.33
CA ARG A 319 -15.45 -3.89 -13.53
C ARG A 319 -13.93 -3.84 -13.65
N PRO A 320 -13.29 -4.77 -14.39
CA PRO A 320 -11.90 -4.60 -14.81
C PRO A 320 -11.74 -3.31 -15.62
N VAL A 321 -10.73 -2.50 -15.29
CA VAL A 321 -10.46 -1.21 -15.94
C VAL A 321 -9.01 -1.09 -16.32
N PHE A 322 -8.73 -0.68 -17.56
CA PHE A 322 -7.45 -0.16 -18.00
C PHE A 322 -7.51 1.36 -18.19
N VAL A 323 -6.46 2.07 -17.77
CA VAL A 323 -6.28 3.50 -18.00
C VAL A 323 -4.92 3.68 -18.66
N LEU A 324 -4.92 4.23 -19.88
CA LEU A 324 -3.74 4.32 -20.72
C LEU A 324 -3.47 5.79 -21.12
N SER A 325 -2.20 6.16 -21.13
CA SER A 325 -1.71 7.41 -21.70
C SER A 325 -1.32 7.17 -23.14
N GLU A 326 -1.80 8.02 -24.03
CA GLU A 326 -1.40 8.02 -25.44
C GLU A 326 -0.34 9.10 -25.70
N GLU A 327 0.80 8.68 -26.26
CA GLU A 327 1.92 9.54 -26.59
C GLU A 327 2.66 8.95 -27.78
N ASP A 328 2.98 9.77 -28.81
CA ASP A 328 3.78 9.40 -29.99
C ASP A 328 3.29 8.12 -30.71
N GLY A 329 1.99 7.88 -30.77
CA GLY A 329 1.40 6.71 -31.46
C GLY A 329 1.43 5.41 -30.64
N GLU A 330 1.84 5.48 -29.38
CA GLU A 330 1.85 4.38 -28.42
C GLU A 330 0.88 4.68 -27.27
N ALA A 331 0.16 3.67 -26.81
CA ALA A 331 -0.65 3.73 -25.61
C ALA A 331 -0.02 2.87 -24.51
N SER A 332 0.24 3.45 -23.36
CA SER A 332 0.82 2.72 -22.23
C SER A 332 0.14 3.07 -20.91
N GLY A 333 -0.02 2.09 -20.02
CA GLY A 333 -0.63 2.35 -18.73
C GLY A 333 -0.88 1.11 -17.89
N SER A 334 -1.92 1.17 -17.07
CA SER A 334 -2.16 0.15 -16.07
C SER A 334 -3.62 -0.29 -16.03
N GLY A 335 -3.81 -1.59 -15.80
CA GLY A 335 -5.10 -2.19 -15.49
C GLY A 335 -5.25 -2.52 -14.01
N ARG A 336 -6.49 -2.48 -13.53
CA ARG A 336 -6.92 -2.97 -12.23
C ARG A 336 -8.18 -3.80 -12.39
N SER A 337 -8.41 -4.74 -11.48
CA SER A 337 -9.50 -5.69 -11.61
C SER A 337 -10.28 -5.93 -10.34
N ILE A 338 -11.47 -6.49 -10.53
CA ILE A 338 -12.28 -7.10 -9.47
C ILE A 338 -11.74 -8.50 -9.11
N ALA A 339 -12.08 -9.01 -7.94
CA ALA A 339 -11.54 -10.28 -7.41
C ALA A 339 -11.80 -11.49 -8.33
N ARG A 340 -12.89 -11.49 -9.09
CA ARG A 340 -13.27 -12.60 -9.97
C ARG A 340 -12.60 -12.62 -11.35
N PHE A 341 -11.87 -11.58 -11.74
CA PHE A 341 -11.27 -11.50 -13.06
C PHE A 341 -9.73 -11.43 -12.97
N HIS A 342 -9.06 -12.31 -13.74
CA HIS A 342 -7.59 -12.39 -13.77
C HIS A 342 -7.05 -11.59 -14.97
N LEU A 343 -6.41 -10.43 -14.67
CA LEU A 343 -5.91 -9.54 -15.74
C LEU A 343 -4.80 -10.18 -16.57
N LEU A 344 -3.84 -10.83 -15.93
CA LEU A 344 -2.69 -11.38 -16.66
C LEU A 344 -3.13 -12.48 -17.64
N ASP A 345 -4.02 -13.39 -17.23
CA ASP A 345 -4.56 -14.41 -18.13
C ASP A 345 -5.28 -13.79 -19.34
N ALA A 346 -6.00 -12.67 -19.11
CA ALA A 346 -6.65 -11.94 -20.20
C ALA A 346 -5.61 -11.38 -21.19
N LEU A 347 -4.51 -10.80 -20.71
CA LEU A 347 -3.44 -10.27 -21.57
C LEU A 347 -2.70 -11.39 -22.30
N GLU A 348 -2.42 -12.50 -21.63
CA GLU A 348 -1.77 -13.69 -22.21
C GLU A 348 -2.61 -14.34 -23.31
N SER A 349 -3.93 -14.15 -23.31
CA SER A 349 -4.82 -14.62 -24.38
C SER A 349 -4.76 -13.79 -25.67
N MET A 350 -4.10 -12.63 -25.64
CA MET A 350 -4.01 -11.69 -26.78
C MET A 350 -2.61 -11.03 -26.89
N PRO A 351 -1.50 -11.79 -26.83
CA PRO A 351 -0.15 -11.24 -26.73
C PRO A 351 0.27 -10.45 -27.97
N ASP A 352 -0.35 -10.72 -29.10
CA ASP A 352 -0.12 -10.10 -30.41
C ASP A 352 -0.47 -8.58 -30.44
N LEU A 353 -1.26 -8.10 -29.48
CA LEU A 353 -1.64 -6.68 -29.42
C LEU A 353 -0.58 -5.81 -28.76
N PHE A 354 0.31 -6.38 -27.96
CA PHE A 354 1.17 -5.62 -27.06
C PHE A 354 2.64 -5.63 -27.51
N THR A 355 3.29 -4.47 -27.44
CA THR A 355 4.75 -4.39 -27.47
C THR A 355 5.35 -4.86 -26.15
N ARG A 356 4.62 -4.62 -25.04
CA ARG A 356 5.02 -5.06 -23.70
C ARG A 356 3.80 -5.21 -22.80
N PHE A 357 3.76 -6.29 -22.02
CA PHE A 357 2.77 -6.45 -20.95
C PHE A 357 3.33 -7.29 -19.80
N GLY A 358 2.67 -7.20 -18.64
CA GLY A 358 3.00 -8.01 -17.47
C GLY A 358 2.19 -7.60 -16.27
N GLY A 359 2.23 -8.41 -15.23
CA GLY A 359 1.49 -8.12 -14.00
C GLY A 359 1.05 -9.38 -13.26
N HIS A 360 -0.07 -9.25 -12.58
CA HIS A 360 -0.66 -10.28 -11.75
C HIS A 360 -2.18 -10.30 -11.92
N ARG A 361 -2.86 -11.09 -11.10
CA ARG A 361 -4.31 -11.27 -11.14
C ARG A 361 -5.09 -9.94 -11.13
N GLN A 362 -4.75 -9.00 -10.26
CA GLN A 362 -5.54 -7.78 -10.01
C GLN A 362 -4.90 -6.49 -10.53
N ALA A 363 -3.66 -6.55 -10.97
CA ALA A 363 -2.93 -5.39 -11.46
C ALA A 363 -2.00 -5.80 -12.60
N ALA A 364 -2.07 -5.07 -13.71
CA ALA A 364 -1.22 -5.32 -14.87
C ALA A 364 -0.81 -4.01 -15.53
N GLY A 365 0.33 -4.03 -16.23
CA GLY A 365 0.79 -2.96 -17.09
C GLY A 365 0.79 -3.41 -18.54
N VAL A 366 0.49 -2.50 -19.45
CA VAL A 366 0.50 -2.76 -20.89
C VAL A 366 1.11 -1.60 -21.66
N THR A 367 1.69 -1.93 -22.81
CA THR A 367 2.12 -0.99 -23.85
C THR A 367 1.74 -1.57 -25.18
N LEU A 368 1.07 -0.80 -26.04
CA LEU A 368 0.61 -1.22 -27.35
C LEU A 368 0.56 -0.04 -28.34
N PRO A 369 0.66 -0.27 -29.66
CA PRO A 369 0.39 0.76 -30.65
C PRO A 369 -1.02 1.33 -30.51
N SER A 370 -1.20 2.65 -30.60
CA SER A 370 -2.53 3.29 -30.43
C SER A 370 -3.56 2.77 -31.44
N GLU A 371 -3.12 2.35 -32.62
CA GLU A 371 -3.99 1.72 -33.63
C GLU A 371 -4.62 0.40 -33.17
N GLN A 372 -4.02 -0.30 -32.20
CA GLN A 372 -4.53 -1.55 -31.63
C GLN A 372 -5.57 -1.33 -30.51
N LEU A 373 -5.80 -0.09 -30.06
CA LEU A 373 -6.74 0.21 -28.97
C LEU A 373 -8.19 -0.28 -29.25
N PRO A 374 -8.77 -0.10 -30.46
CA PRO A 374 -10.10 -0.62 -30.73
C PRO A 374 -10.18 -2.14 -30.61
N GLU A 375 -9.17 -2.85 -31.10
CA GLU A 375 -9.11 -4.31 -31.04
C GLU A 375 -8.85 -4.80 -29.59
N PHE A 376 -8.02 -4.11 -28.85
CA PHE A 376 -7.82 -4.40 -27.41
C PHE A 376 -9.13 -4.25 -26.63
N ARG A 377 -9.89 -3.15 -26.82
CA ARG A 377 -11.21 -2.96 -26.20
C ARG A 377 -12.15 -4.11 -26.55
N ARG A 378 -12.24 -4.47 -27.82
CA ARG A 378 -13.12 -5.54 -28.31
C ARG A 378 -12.77 -6.90 -27.71
N ARG A 379 -11.47 -7.30 -27.79
CA ARG A 379 -11.02 -8.62 -27.30
C ARG A 379 -11.08 -8.73 -25.79
N LEU A 380 -10.70 -7.67 -25.06
CA LEU A 380 -10.78 -7.65 -23.61
C LEU A 380 -12.23 -7.79 -23.14
N ASN A 381 -13.15 -7.08 -23.76
CA ASN A 381 -14.57 -7.17 -23.44
C ASN A 381 -15.14 -8.57 -23.75
N ALA A 382 -14.80 -9.15 -24.90
CA ALA A 382 -15.20 -10.51 -25.25
C ALA A 382 -14.68 -11.55 -24.25
N TYR A 383 -13.39 -11.46 -23.88
CA TYR A 383 -12.78 -12.34 -22.88
C TYR A 383 -13.46 -12.20 -21.50
N ALA A 384 -13.82 -10.97 -21.13
CA ALA A 384 -14.49 -10.69 -19.85
C ALA A 384 -15.94 -11.20 -19.85
N SER A 385 -16.70 -11.04 -20.95
CA SER A 385 -18.09 -11.48 -21.05
C SER A 385 -18.29 -13.00 -20.97
N GLU A 386 -17.25 -13.78 -21.31
CA GLU A 386 -17.26 -15.24 -21.16
C GLU A 386 -17.08 -15.68 -19.68
N ARG A 387 -16.59 -14.81 -18.81
CA ARG A 387 -16.12 -15.15 -17.43
C ARG A 387 -16.83 -14.41 -16.33
N LEU A 388 -17.47 -13.29 -16.66
CA LEU A 388 -18.20 -12.43 -15.72
C LEU A 388 -19.68 -12.40 -16.07
N THR A 389 -20.48 -12.13 -15.06
CA THR A 389 -21.93 -11.93 -15.18
C THR A 389 -22.30 -10.56 -14.59
N PRO A 390 -23.46 -9.97 -14.91
CA PRO A 390 -23.92 -8.73 -14.30
C PRO A 390 -23.99 -8.77 -12.77
N ALA A 391 -24.12 -9.95 -12.16
CA ALA A 391 -24.10 -10.12 -10.71
C ALA A 391 -22.72 -9.81 -10.10
N ASP A 392 -21.64 -9.99 -10.88
CA ASP A 392 -20.26 -9.73 -10.42
C ASP A 392 -19.96 -8.22 -10.33
N PHE A 393 -20.81 -7.38 -10.92
CA PHE A 393 -20.69 -5.91 -10.91
C PHE A 393 -21.46 -5.25 -9.75
N ARG A 394 -22.08 -6.04 -8.90
CA ARG A 394 -22.79 -5.53 -7.71
C ARG A 394 -21.85 -5.55 -6.52
N PRO A 395 -21.61 -4.38 -5.87
CA PRO A 395 -20.87 -4.36 -4.61
C PRO A 395 -21.55 -5.27 -3.58
N GLN A 396 -20.76 -6.07 -2.89
CA GLN A 396 -21.24 -6.94 -1.81
C GLN A 396 -20.54 -6.55 -0.51
N LEU A 397 -21.32 -6.46 0.57
CA LEU A 397 -20.82 -6.28 1.92
C LEU A 397 -20.93 -7.61 2.67
N ALA A 398 -19.78 -8.15 3.11
CA ALA A 398 -19.75 -9.30 4.01
C ALA A 398 -19.94 -8.80 5.45
N ILE A 399 -21.09 -9.09 6.04
CA ILE A 399 -21.39 -8.74 7.43
C ILE A 399 -20.75 -9.80 8.33
N ASP A 400 -19.91 -9.37 9.28
CA ASP A 400 -19.25 -10.25 10.23
C ASP A 400 -20.18 -10.67 11.36
N ALA A 401 -21.04 -9.75 11.85
CA ALA A 401 -22.00 -10.04 12.88
C ALA A 401 -23.26 -9.16 12.81
N LEU A 402 -24.40 -9.77 13.12
CA LEU A 402 -25.62 -9.05 13.49
C LEU A 402 -25.55 -8.71 14.98
N VAL A 403 -25.81 -7.47 15.34
CA VAL A 403 -25.71 -6.98 16.71
C VAL A 403 -26.97 -6.25 17.14
N ASP A 404 -27.24 -6.28 18.44
CA ASP A 404 -28.19 -5.38 19.09
C ASP A 404 -27.44 -4.18 19.69
N LEU A 405 -27.95 -2.96 19.52
CA LEU A 405 -27.27 -1.76 20.07
C LEU A 405 -27.13 -1.79 21.59
N LYS A 406 -28.06 -2.45 22.29
CA LYS A 406 -27.97 -2.60 23.75
C LYS A 406 -26.82 -3.53 24.14
N GLU A 407 -26.64 -4.62 23.41
CA GLU A 407 -25.52 -5.55 23.62
C GLU A 407 -24.19 -4.93 23.21
N LEU A 408 -24.13 -4.31 22.04
CA LEU A 408 -22.94 -3.65 21.52
C LEU A 408 -22.41 -2.57 22.48
N THR A 409 -23.31 -1.82 23.13
CA THR A 409 -22.93 -0.75 24.08
C THR A 409 -22.85 -1.22 25.54
N ALA A 410 -23.01 -2.53 25.79
CA ALA A 410 -22.91 -3.10 27.12
C ALA A 410 -21.50 -3.62 27.40
N GLY A 411 -21.00 -3.34 28.59
CA GLY A 411 -19.70 -3.85 29.05
C GLY A 411 -18.53 -3.47 28.14
N PRO A 412 -17.51 -4.35 28.00
CA PRO A 412 -16.26 -4.07 27.31
C PRO A 412 -16.27 -4.40 25.80
N VAL A 413 -17.45 -4.60 25.16
CA VAL A 413 -17.53 -5.10 23.77
C VAL A 413 -16.78 -4.19 22.79
N ILE A 414 -16.91 -2.87 22.94
CA ILE A 414 -16.22 -1.90 22.08
C ILE A 414 -14.69 -1.98 22.28
N GLU A 415 -14.22 -2.07 23.52
CA GLU A 415 -12.81 -2.22 23.86
C GLU A 415 -12.24 -3.55 23.32
N GLU A 416 -13.01 -4.63 23.38
CA GLU A 416 -12.63 -5.93 22.82
C GLU A 416 -12.52 -5.88 21.29
N ILE A 417 -13.44 -5.16 20.59
CA ILE A 417 -13.32 -4.93 19.16
C ILE A 417 -12.03 -4.16 18.86
N PHE A 418 -11.72 -3.08 19.59
CA PHE A 418 -10.47 -2.34 19.39
C PHE A 418 -9.22 -3.15 19.75
N ALA A 419 -9.29 -4.09 20.67
CA ALA A 419 -8.19 -5.00 20.98
C ALA A 419 -7.79 -5.92 19.81
N MET A 420 -8.68 -6.10 18.81
CA MET A 420 -8.36 -6.81 17.57
C MET A 420 -7.48 -6.00 16.60
N ALA A 421 -7.30 -4.69 16.83
CA ALA A 421 -6.41 -3.86 16.01
C ALA A 421 -4.93 -4.35 16.10
N PRO A 422 -4.07 -3.98 15.12
CA PRO A 422 -4.30 -3.03 14.02
C PRO A 422 -5.16 -3.62 12.90
N PHE A 423 -6.13 -2.83 12.43
CA PHE A 423 -6.95 -3.21 11.29
C PHE A 423 -6.31 -2.77 9.97
N GLY A 424 -6.44 -3.61 8.94
CA GLY A 424 -5.92 -3.37 7.60
C GLY A 424 -6.13 -4.59 6.69
N PHE A 425 -5.30 -4.74 5.67
CA PHE A 425 -5.41 -5.88 4.77
C PHE A 425 -5.21 -7.20 5.55
N GLY A 426 -6.04 -8.21 5.29
CA GLY A 426 -6.03 -9.50 5.98
C GLY A 426 -6.59 -9.50 7.42
N ASN A 427 -6.75 -8.32 8.04
CA ASN A 427 -7.40 -8.14 9.34
C ASN A 427 -8.32 -6.90 9.28
N PRO A 428 -9.43 -6.93 8.52
CA PRO A 428 -10.32 -5.78 8.39
C PRO A 428 -11.00 -5.44 9.72
N SER A 429 -11.40 -4.17 9.88
CA SER A 429 -12.30 -3.81 10.98
C SER A 429 -13.63 -4.54 10.81
N PRO A 430 -14.18 -5.15 11.86
CA PRO A 430 -15.44 -5.86 11.78
C PRO A 430 -16.56 -5.01 11.18
N LEU A 431 -17.28 -5.58 10.22
CA LEU A 431 -18.50 -5.00 9.65
C LEU A 431 -19.70 -5.56 10.38
N LEU A 432 -20.33 -4.71 11.17
CA LEU A 432 -21.50 -5.05 11.96
C LEU A 432 -22.77 -4.62 11.25
N ALA A 433 -23.89 -5.29 11.55
CA ALA A 433 -25.19 -4.82 11.11
C ALA A 433 -26.22 -4.86 12.24
N ILE A 434 -27.09 -3.85 12.24
CA ILE A 434 -28.32 -3.81 13.05
C ILE A 434 -29.52 -3.95 12.12
N LEU A 435 -30.50 -4.70 12.54
CA LEU A 435 -31.75 -4.88 11.81
C LEU A 435 -32.84 -4.02 12.43
N ASP A 436 -33.76 -3.55 11.60
CA ASP A 436 -34.94 -2.86 12.01
C ASP A 436 -34.70 -1.66 12.96
N ALA A 437 -33.70 -0.86 12.65
CA ALA A 437 -33.39 0.36 13.39
C ALA A 437 -34.28 1.51 12.93
N GLU A 438 -34.74 2.35 13.85
CA GLU A 438 -35.46 3.59 13.57
C GLU A 438 -34.49 4.70 13.19
N ILE A 439 -34.77 5.45 12.16
CA ILE A 439 -34.07 6.71 11.84
C ILE A 439 -34.64 7.78 12.77
N ALA A 440 -33.91 8.05 13.86
CA ALA A 440 -34.43 8.86 14.97
C ALA A 440 -34.60 10.35 14.63
N ALA A 441 -33.92 10.86 13.61
CA ALA A 441 -34.01 12.24 13.14
C ALA A 441 -33.62 12.32 11.66
N ALA A 442 -34.04 13.38 10.97
CA ALA A 442 -33.57 13.65 9.62
C ALA A 442 -32.04 13.74 9.56
N PRO A 443 -31.38 13.19 8.51
CA PRO A 443 -29.95 13.21 8.40
C PRO A 443 -29.42 14.64 8.23
N VAL A 444 -28.23 14.89 8.76
CA VAL A 444 -27.55 16.19 8.61
C VAL A 444 -26.48 16.05 7.53
N ILE A 445 -26.56 16.90 6.50
CA ILE A 445 -25.52 16.97 5.46
C ILE A 445 -24.29 17.67 6.04
N VAL A 446 -23.12 17.05 5.92
CA VAL A 446 -21.84 17.55 6.40
C VAL A 446 -20.88 17.73 5.23
N LYS A 447 -20.31 18.94 5.09
CA LYS A 447 -19.37 19.29 3.99
C LYS A 447 -19.92 18.94 2.60
N GLU A 448 -21.23 19.10 2.39
CA GLU A 448 -21.94 18.87 1.11
C GLU A 448 -21.86 17.43 0.54
N LYS A 449 -21.09 16.55 1.15
CA LYS A 449 -20.78 15.22 0.62
C LYS A 449 -21.16 14.06 1.55
N HIS A 450 -21.28 14.31 2.83
CA HIS A 450 -21.44 13.26 3.84
C HIS A 450 -22.74 13.42 4.58
N LEU A 451 -23.22 12.34 5.19
CA LEU A 451 -24.37 12.39 6.09
C LEU A 451 -23.95 12.04 7.52
N ARG A 452 -24.58 12.68 8.48
CA ARG A 452 -24.63 12.25 9.87
C ARG A 452 -26.02 11.72 10.14
N VAL A 453 -26.10 10.45 10.53
CA VAL A 453 -27.36 9.71 10.67
C VAL A 453 -27.52 9.27 12.13
N HIS A 454 -28.69 9.50 12.70
CA HIS A 454 -29.05 9.06 14.04
C HIS A 454 -29.95 7.83 13.93
N LEU A 455 -29.44 6.68 14.35
CA LEU A 455 -30.18 5.43 14.40
C LEU A 455 -30.57 5.13 15.84
N ARG A 456 -31.74 4.51 16.03
CA ARG A 456 -32.23 4.07 17.35
C ARG A 456 -32.69 2.61 17.27
N GLN A 457 -32.28 1.80 18.25
CA GLN A 457 -32.74 0.44 18.40
C GLN A 457 -32.81 0.08 19.89
N ASN A 458 -33.91 -0.50 20.34
CA ASN A 458 -34.11 -0.95 21.72
C ASN A 458 -33.74 0.10 22.80
N GLY A 459 -34.12 1.38 22.55
CA GLY A 459 -33.87 2.49 23.46
C GLY A 459 -32.42 3.02 23.48
N LYS A 460 -31.54 2.49 22.63
CA LYS A 460 -30.19 2.98 22.45
C LYS A 460 -30.05 3.76 21.15
N ASN A 461 -29.22 4.80 21.18
CA ASN A 461 -28.92 5.63 20.01
C ASN A 461 -27.53 5.32 19.48
N LEU A 462 -27.39 5.31 18.14
CA LEU A 462 -26.14 5.21 17.41
C LEU A 462 -26.00 6.43 16.51
N LEU A 463 -25.03 7.30 16.81
CA LEU A 463 -24.64 8.35 15.91
C LEU A 463 -23.64 7.78 14.91
N SER A 464 -23.96 7.85 13.62
CA SER A 464 -23.10 7.33 12.56
C SER A 464 -22.77 8.42 11.53
N THR A 465 -21.59 8.29 10.93
CA THR A 465 -21.16 9.10 9.78
C THR A 465 -21.20 8.22 8.52
N ALA A 466 -21.92 8.67 7.51
CA ALA A 466 -21.98 8.04 6.19
C ALA A 466 -21.17 8.88 5.20
N TRP A 467 -19.98 8.42 4.84
CA TRP A 467 -19.08 9.12 3.95
C TRP A 467 -19.57 9.08 2.49
N ASN A 468 -19.68 10.23 1.82
CA ASN A 468 -20.15 10.37 0.43
C ASN A 468 -21.60 9.91 0.17
N PHE A 469 -22.46 10.00 1.18
CA PHE A 469 -23.86 9.59 1.09
C PHE A 469 -24.84 10.77 0.88
N ALA A 470 -24.36 12.00 0.65
CA ALA A 470 -25.25 13.16 0.55
C ALA A 470 -26.36 12.99 -0.51
N GLU A 471 -26.05 12.37 -1.67
CA GLU A 471 -27.01 12.09 -2.73
C GLU A 471 -28.10 11.09 -2.31
N ARG A 472 -27.83 10.27 -1.30
CA ARG A 472 -28.73 9.26 -0.74
C ARG A 472 -29.53 9.77 0.47
N ALA A 473 -29.51 11.08 0.75
CA ALA A 473 -30.19 11.66 1.92
C ALA A 473 -31.68 11.32 1.98
N ALA A 474 -32.36 11.19 0.83
CA ALA A 474 -33.75 10.82 0.72
C ALA A 474 -34.10 9.42 1.26
N GLU A 475 -33.12 8.51 1.35
CA GLU A 475 -33.30 7.17 1.92
C GLU A 475 -33.45 7.20 3.46
N PHE A 476 -33.14 8.34 4.11
CA PHE A 476 -33.06 8.49 5.57
C PHE A 476 -34.21 9.38 6.09
N SER A 477 -35.44 8.98 5.87
CA SER A 477 -36.62 9.72 6.40
C SER A 477 -36.79 9.50 7.90
N ALA A 478 -36.95 10.57 8.67
CA ALA A 478 -37.17 10.47 10.12
C ALA A 478 -38.41 9.59 10.44
N GLY A 479 -38.27 8.71 11.41
CA GLY A 479 -39.28 7.70 11.76
C GLY A 479 -39.29 6.47 10.85
N GLY A 480 -38.54 6.48 9.74
CA GLY A 480 -38.38 5.31 8.87
C GLY A 480 -37.57 4.20 9.58
N ARG A 481 -37.76 2.96 9.10
CA ARG A 481 -37.03 1.79 9.62
C ARG A 481 -36.07 1.26 8.58
N THR A 482 -34.88 0.90 9.04
CA THR A 482 -33.77 0.48 8.16
C THR A 482 -32.92 -0.60 8.78
N ASP A 483 -32.40 -1.49 7.96
CA ASP A 483 -31.23 -2.30 8.30
C ASP A 483 -29.97 -1.48 7.96
N ALA A 484 -29.00 -1.45 8.84
CA ALA A 484 -27.81 -0.64 8.68
C ALA A 484 -26.53 -1.44 8.92
N ALA A 485 -25.61 -1.39 7.96
CA ALA A 485 -24.27 -1.95 8.06
C ALA A 485 -23.26 -0.86 8.41
N PHE A 486 -22.42 -1.08 9.42
CA PHE A 486 -21.45 -0.09 9.91
C PHE A 486 -20.20 -0.75 10.49
N SER A 487 -19.10 -0.01 10.47
CA SER A 487 -17.89 -0.31 11.25
C SER A 487 -17.75 0.67 12.42
N ILE A 488 -16.97 0.28 13.41
CA ILE A 488 -16.64 1.13 14.58
C ILE A 488 -15.22 1.67 14.41
N GLU A 489 -15.04 2.96 14.62
CA GLU A 489 -13.75 3.63 14.57
C GLU A 489 -13.49 4.37 15.88
N GLU A 490 -12.22 4.42 16.34
CA GLU A 490 -11.81 5.29 17.44
C GLU A 490 -12.06 6.76 17.08
N ASP A 491 -12.67 7.49 17.97
CA ASP A 491 -13.00 8.90 17.79
C ASP A 491 -12.47 9.75 18.96
N ALA A 492 -11.35 10.43 18.71
CA ALA A 492 -10.72 11.31 19.70
C ALA A 492 -11.63 12.45 20.13
N TYR A 493 -12.41 13.02 19.21
CA TYR A 493 -13.35 14.09 19.52
C TYR A 493 -14.46 13.61 20.46
N SER A 494 -14.94 12.40 20.27
CA SER A 494 -15.88 11.73 21.16
C SER A 494 -15.24 11.45 22.53
N ALA A 495 -13.97 11.00 22.55
CA ALA A 495 -13.23 10.74 23.79
C ALA A 495 -13.03 12.00 24.64
N GLU A 496 -12.60 13.11 24.03
CA GLU A 496 -12.40 14.41 24.74
C GLU A 496 -13.67 14.96 25.39
N ARG A 497 -14.83 14.56 24.88
CA ARG A 497 -16.15 14.97 25.41
C ARG A 497 -16.82 13.94 26.32
N GLY A 498 -16.13 12.83 26.62
CA GLY A 498 -16.68 11.77 27.44
C GLY A 498 -17.80 10.96 26.78
N TRP A 499 -17.85 10.93 25.42
CA TRP A 499 -18.89 10.23 24.63
C TRP A 499 -18.47 8.83 24.21
N GLY A 500 -17.62 8.17 25.01
CA GLY A 500 -17.21 6.78 24.80
C GLY A 500 -15.99 6.58 23.92
N GLY A 501 -15.46 7.62 23.25
CA GLY A 501 -14.21 7.53 22.49
C GLY A 501 -14.30 6.78 21.15
N TRP A 502 -15.51 6.56 20.63
CA TRP A 502 -15.74 5.85 19.38
C TRP A 502 -16.91 6.45 18.58
N SER A 503 -16.94 6.17 17.29
CA SER A 503 -18.04 6.53 16.39
C SER A 503 -18.32 5.39 15.41
N ALA A 504 -19.57 5.34 14.90
CA ALA A 504 -19.93 4.40 13.85
C ALA A 504 -19.74 5.03 12.47
N VAL A 505 -19.18 4.27 11.54
CA VAL A 505 -19.08 4.63 10.13
C VAL A 505 -20.03 3.75 9.32
N LEU A 506 -21.12 4.35 8.87
CA LEU A 506 -22.13 3.67 8.07
C LEU A 506 -21.55 3.29 6.70
N LYS A 507 -21.73 2.05 6.30
CA LYS A 507 -21.26 1.50 5.03
C LYS A 507 -22.36 1.36 4.02
N ASP A 508 -23.55 0.93 4.47
CA ASP A 508 -24.75 0.85 3.64
C ASP A 508 -26.01 0.77 4.49
N VAL A 509 -27.16 1.05 3.85
CA VAL A 509 -28.49 0.85 4.44
C VAL A 509 -29.41 0.22 3.41
N ARG A 510 -30.42 -0.48 3.90
CA ARG A 510 -31.57 -0.93 3.11
C ARG A 510 -32.84 -0.76 3.92
N PRO A 511 -34.03 -0.61 3.27
CA PRO A 511 -35.29 -0.64 4.00
C PRO A 511 -35.38 -1.89 4.87
N ALA A 512 -35.82 -1.75 6.12
CA ALA A 512 -36.03 -2.92 6.96
C ALA A 512 -37.03 -3.86 6.27
N HIS A 513 -36.74 -5.14 6.22
CA HIS A 513 -37.69 -6.12 5.74
C HIS A 513 -38.86 -6.13 6.71
N ALA A 514 -40.07 -5.97 6.17
CA ALA A 514 -41.26 -6.31 6.94
C ALA A 514 -41.15 -7.77 7.41
N PRO A 515 -41.50 -8.06 8.66
CA PRO A 515 -41.35 -9.41 9.24
C PRO A 515 -42.07 -10.46 8.40
#